data_bd8bca60e362bbc2d178ba811db59640
#
_entry.id   bd8bca60e362bbc2d178ba811db59640
#
_cell.length_a   1.000
_cell.length_b   1.000
_cell.length_c   1.000
_cell.angle_alpha   90.00
_cell.angle_beta   90.00
_cell.angle_gamma   90.00
#
_symmetry.space_group_name_H-M   'P 1'
#
loop_
_entity.id
_entity.type
_entity.pdbx_description
1 polymer ?
#
loop_
_entity_poly.entity_id
_entity_poly.type
_entity_poly.pdbx_seq_one_letter_code
_entity_poly.pdbx_strand_id
1 'polypeptide(L)'
;MLIFLIGLSVGQRKQVNTNEKQVKVEKKEELTTSTVKKFLIAYYTKKDLGENRNRYEPLVTSAMYNELVNVEKQPVNQAYKGYVVNQVLDTYKIYIDTENNEVIVDVTYKNTQRTKRNNDEGALKNQSNQEALKLTFVKQGANFLVDKMAPVTLTNELQEEPNSYNTHVVTTEESAKESANSGEK
;
A
#
# COMPACT_ATOMS: atom_id res chain seq x y z
N MET A 1 -82.38 -44.11 20.32
CA MET A 1 -81.07 -44.11 19.76
C MET A 1 -80.72 -42.66 19.40
N LEU A 2 -79.98 -41.96 20.26
CA LEU A 2 -79.73 -40.53 20.22
C LEU A 2 -78.31 -40.31 19.57
N ILE A 3 -78.24 -39.66 18.41
CA ILE A 3 -76.97 -39.36 17.76
C ILE A 3 -76.61 -37.93 18.11
N PHE A 4 -75.51 -37.78 18.85
CA PHE A 4 -74.92 -36.49 19.16
C PHE A 4 -73.98 -36.07 18.00
N LEU A 5 -74.32 -34.98 17.32
CA LEU A 5 -73.44 -34.33 16.38
C LEU A 5 -72.57 -33.30 17.09
N ILE A 6 -71.26 -33.58 17.18
CA ILE A 6 -70.28 -32.64 17.72
C ILE A 6 -69.81 -31.75 16.57
N GLY A 7 -70.20 -30.48 16.59
CA GLY A 7 -69.76 -29.49 15.63
C GLY A 7 -68.30 -29.04 15.95
N LEU A 8 -67.35 -29.33 15.04
CA LEU A 8 -66.01 -28.81 15.07
C LEU A 8 -65.99 -27.41 14.38
N SER A 9 -65.87 -26.36 15.19
CA SER A 9 -65.61 -25.02 14.69
C SER A 9 -64.14 -24.84 14.38
N VAL A 10 -63.80 -24.80 13.07
CA VAL A 10 -62.47 -24.48 12.59
C VAL A 10 -62.28 -22.98 12.67
N GLY A 11 -61.55 -22.52 13.65
CA GLY A 11 -61.10 -21.10 13.77
C GLY A 11 -60.12 -20.78 12.68
N GLN A 12 -60.53 -19.96 11.74
CA GLN A 12 -59.61 -19.35 10.72
C GLN A 12 -58.71 -18.35 11.41
N ARG A 13 -57.42 -18.74 11.61
CA ARG A 13 -56.36 -17.77 11.95
C ARG A 13 -56.05 -16.95 10.72
N LYS A 14 -56.35 -15.65 10.77
CA LYS A 14 -55.82 -14.66 9.82
C LYS A 14 -54.31 -14.67 9.88
N GLN A 15 -53.63 -15.15 8.85
CA GLN A 15 -52.21 -14.92 8.67
C GLN A 15 -52.02 -13.43 8.42
N VAL A 16 -51.36 -12.76 9.39
CA VAL A 16 -50.83 -11.41 9.19
C VAL A 16 -49.56 -11.58 8.32
N ASN A 17 -49.70 -11.21 7.05
CA ASN A 17 -48.61 -11.16 6.10
C ASN A 17 -47.72 -9.97 6.52
N THR A 18 -46.75 -10.21 7.39
CA THR A 18 -45.68 -9.26 7.67
C THR A 18 -44.73 -9.32 6.46
N ASN A 19 -44.94 -8.43 5.49
CA ASN A 19 -43.96 -8.14 4.48
C ASN A 19 -42.74 -7.49 5.16
N GLU A 20 -41.88 -8.30 5.74
CA GLU A 20 -40.51 -7.88 6.04
C GLU A 20 -39.82 -7.58 4.72
N LYS A 21 -39.79 -6.30 4.38
CA LYS A 21 -38.93 -5.76 3.35
C LYS A 21 -37.51 -6.08 3.81
N GLN A 22 -36.94 -7.19 3.32
CA GLN A 22 -35.52 -7.47 3.48
C GLN A 22 -34.78 -6.30 2.82
N VAL A 23 -34.31 -5.38 3.65
CA VAL A 23 -33.33 -4.38 3.21
C VAL A 23 -32.09 -5.16 2.85
N LYS A 24 -31.92 -5.38 1.55
CA LYS A 24 -30.70 -5.93 0.99
C LYS A 24 -29.60 -4.91 1.28
N VAL A 25 -28.89 -5.09 2.37
CA VAL A 25 -27.70 -4.30 2.67
C VAL A 25 -26.71 -4.64 1.57
N GLU A 26 -26.60 -3.78 0.57
CA GLU A 26 -25.55 -3.88 -0.43
C GLU A 26 -24.23 -3.78 0.32
N LYS A 27 -23.52 -4.90 0.41
CA LYS A 27 -22.20 -4.95 1.02
C LYS A 27 -21.30 -4.10 0.14
N LYS A 28 -20.97 -2.89 0.60
CA LYS A 28 -20.02 -2.00 -0.06
C LYS A 28 -18.72 -2.79 -0.23
N GLU A 29 -18.34 -3.04 -1.46
CA GLU A 29 -17.03 -3.67 -1.72
C GLU A 29 -15.96 -2.67 -1.32
N GLU A 30 -15.07 -3.09 -0.43
CA GLU A 30 -14.00 -2.27 0.14
C GLU A 30 -12.64 -2.78 -0.33
N LEU A 31 -11.67 -1.86 -0.36
CA LEU A 31 -10.28 -2.20 -0.62
C LEU A 31 -9.75 -3.12 0.48
N THR A 32 -9.14 -4.23 0.10
CA THR A 32 -8.68 -5.25 1.03
C THR A 32 -7.16 -5.41 1.01
N THR A 33 -6.58 -5.87 2.12
CA THR A 33 -5.17 -6.28 2.19
C THR A 33 -4.81 -7.30 1.11
N SER A 34 -5.73 -8.21 0.75
CA SER A 34 -5.51 -9.20 -0.31
C SER A 34 -5.30 -8.54 -1.67
N THR A 35 -6.08 -7.50 -1.99
CA THR A 35 -5.93 -6.73 -3.23
C THR A 35 -4.57 -6.04 -3.29
N VAL A 36 -4.17 -5.38 -2.21
CA VAL A 36 -2.85 -4.72 -2.11
C VAL A 36 -1.73 -5.72 -2.24
N LYS A 37 -1.80 -6.84 -1.51
CA LYS A 37 -0.79 -7.93 -1.56
C LYS A 37 -0.62 -8.47 -2.98
N LYS A 38 -1.71 -8.69 -3.73
CA LYS A 38 -1.64 -9.14 -5.12
C LYS A 38 -0.79 -8.19 -5.96
N PHE A 39 -1.02 -6.89 -5.83
CA PHE A 39 -0.24 -5.89 -6.54
C PHE A 39 1.23 -5.92 -6.12
N LEU A 40 1.53 -5.92 -4.82
CA LEU A 40 2.91 -5.93 -4.32
C LEU A 40 3.70 -7.14 -4.85
N ILE A 41 3.12 -8.35 -4.83
CA ILE A 41 3.77 -9.54 -5.38
C ILE A 41 4.04 -9.39 -6.87
N ALA A 42 3.05 -8.94 -7.65
CA ALA A 42 3.17 -8.77 -9.09
C ALA A 42 4.22 -7.72 -9.47
N TYR A 43 4.29 -6.62 -8.71
CA TYR A 43 5.19 -5.51 -8.96
C TYR A 43 6.63 -5.80 -8.53
N TYR A 44 6.82 -6.31 -7.30
CA TYR A 44 8.13 -6.51 -6.71
C TYR A 44 8.82 -7.82 -7.11
N THR A 45 8.10 -8.82 -7.61
CA THR A 45 8.73 -10.08 -8.01
C THR A 45 8.98 -10.09 -9.52
N LYS A 46 10.25 -10.03 -9.91
CA LYS A 46 10.66 -9.99 -11.32
C LYS A 46 12.06 -10.59 -11.52
N LYS A 47 12.26 -11.25 -12.66
CA LYS A 47 13.57 -11.79 -13.04
C LYS A 47 14.51 -10.69 -13.52
N ASP A 48 14.02 -9.72 -14.26
CA ASP A 48 14.76 -8.59 -14.79
C ASP A 48 13.79 -7.40 -15.02
N LEU A 49 14.31 -6.24 -15.34
CA LEU A 49 13.54 -5.02 -15.59
C LEU A 49 12.48 -5.26 -16.69
N GLY A 50 11.22 -5.01 -16.35
CA GLY A 50 10.07 -5.10 -17.25
C GLY A 50 9.57 -6.53 -17.52
N GLU A 51 10.15 -7.56 -16.90
CA GLU A 51 9.72 -8.96 -17.11
C GLU A 51 8.32 -9.22 -16.50
N ASN A 52 7.95 -8.47 -15.47
CA ASN A 52 6.71 -8.65 -14.72
C ASN A 52 5.53 -7.81 -15.21
N ARG A 53 5.63 -7.09 -16.32
CA ARG A 53 4.59 -6.16 -16.80
C ARG A 53 3.22 -6.82 -16.93
N ASN A 54 3.16 -8.00 -17.55
CA ASN A 54 1.92 -8.75 -17.73
C ASN A 54 1.26 -9.19 -16.43
N ARG A 55 2.01 -9.25 -15.31
CA ARG A 55 1.48 -9.62 -14.00
C ARG A 55 0.86 -8.43 -13.25
N TYR A 56 1.44 -7.24 -13.37
CA TYR A 56 0.89 -6.05 -12.70
C TYR A 56 -0.08 -5.25 -13.58
N GLU A 57 -0.02 -5.37 -14.91
CA GLU A 57 -0.91 -4.67 -15.85
C GLU A 57 -2.40 -4.77 -15.46
N PRO A 58 -2.98 -5.95 -15.16
CA PRO A 58 -4.40 -6.06 -14.79
C PRO A 58 -4.72 -5.51 -13.38
N LEU A 59 -3.73 -5.06 -12.62
CA LEU A 59 -3.86 -4.57 -11.24
C LEU A 59 -3.68 -3.05 -11.11
N VAL A 60 -3.42 -2.37 -12.22
CA VAL A 60 -3.20 -0.93 -12.27
C VAL A 60 -4.12 -0.30 -13.33
N THR A 61 -4.33 1.01 -13.24
CA THR A 61 -5.01 1.75 -14.32
C THR A 61 -4.12 1.83 -15.56
N SER A 62 -4.72 2.04 -16.74
CA SER A 62 -3.95 2.22 -17.98
C SER A 62 -2.98 3.40 -17.90
N ALA A 63 -3.36 4.47 -17.19
CA ALA A 63 -2.49 5.62 -16.95
C ALA A 63 -1.27 5.22 -16.12
N MET A 64 -1.49 4.54 -14.99
CA MET A 64 -0.41 4.05 -14.12
C MET A 64 0.48 3.03 -14.83
N TYR A 65 -0.10 2.12 -15.61
CA TYR A 65 0.69 1.19 -16.42
C TYR A 65 1.65 1.90 -17.37
N ASN A 66 1.14 2.89 -18.11
CA ASN A 66 1.97 3.66 -19.04
C ASN A 66 3.08 4.44 -18.32
N GLU A 67 2.78 5.00 -17.14
CA GLU A 67 3.77 5.68 -16.31
C GLU A 67 4.89 4.72 -15.89
N LEU A 68 4.55 3.56 -15.33
CA LEU A 68 5.52 2.53 -14.91
C LEU A 68 6.40 2.08 -16.08
N VAL A 69 5.80 1.81 -17.24
CA VAL A 69 6.55 1.41 -18.44
C VAL A 69 7.46 2.53 -18.94
N ASN A 70 7.03 3.79 -18.85
CA ASN A 70 7.86 4.94 -19.22
C ASN A 70 9.04 5.12 -18.25
N VAL A 71 8.82 4.96 -16.94
CA VAL A 71 9.90 4.97 -15.95
C VAL A 71 10.90 3.85 -16.22
N GLU A 72 10.45 2.63 -16.51
CA GLU A 72 11.34 1.52 -16.86
C GLU A 72 12.17 1.77 -18.13
N LYS A 73 11.62 2.51 -19.10
CA LYS A 73 12.32 2.86 -20.34
C LYS A 73 13.36 3.98 -20.20
N GLN A 74 13.39 4.68 -19.07
CA GLN A 74 14.38 5.73 -18.85
C GLN A 74 15.81 5.16 -18.91
N PRO A 75 16.75 5.90 -19.50
CA PRO A 75 18.15 5.44 -19.66
C PRO A 75 18.78 4.99 -18.34
N VAL A 76 18.51 5.71 -17.24
CA VAL A 76 19.00 5.36 -15.91
C VAL A 76 18.53 3.98 -15.46
N ASN A 77 17.27 3.61 -15.71
CA ASN A 77 16.74 2.31 -15.35
C ASN A 77 17.20 1.23 -16.31
N GLN A 78 17.29 1.52 -17.60
CA GLN A 78 17.81 0.60 -18.60
C GLN A 78 19.28 0.23 -18.36
N ALA A 79 20.08 1.11 -17.76
CA ALA A 79 21.46 0.83 -17.39
C ALA A 79 21.59 -0.34 -16.39
N TYR A 80 20.57 -0.59 -15.55
CA TYR A 80 20.56 -1.68 -14.57
C TYR A 80 20.05 -3.01 -15.15
N LYS A 81 19.50 -3.02 -16.37
CA LYS A 81 18.97 -4.23 -17.00
C LYS A 81 20.05 -5.28 -17.20
N GLY A 82 19.81 -6.48 -16.66
CA GLY A 82 20.77 -7.58 -16.67
C GLY A 82 21.85 -7.50 -15.57
N TYR A 83 21.88 -6.39 -14.79
CA TYR A 83 22.74 -6.21 -13.62
C TYR A 83 21.97 -6.38 -12.31
N VAL A 84 20.78 -5.82 -12.19
CA VAL A 84 19.92 -5.99 -11.02
C VAL A 84 18.78 -6.92 -11.41
N VAL A 85 18.85 -8.16 -10.90
CA VAL A 85 17.98 -9.25 -11.35
C VAL A 85 17.45 -10.09 -10.18
N ASN A 86 16.54 -11.01 -10.49
CA ASN A 86 15.97 -11.96 -9.53
C ASN A 86 15.41 -11.28 -8.28
N GLN A 87 14.67 -10.16 -8.50
CA GLN A 87 14.02 -9.47 -7.43
C GLN A 87 12.82 -10.27 -6.91
N VAL A 88 12.69 -10.37 -5.58
CA VAL A 88 11.59 -11.07 -4.91
C VAL A 88 11.11 -10.23 -3.74
N LEU A 89 9.80 -10.04 -3.61
CA LEU A 89 9.19 -9.47 -2.42
C LEU A 89 9.50 -10.35 -1.21
N ASP A 90 10.05 -9.76 -0.14
CA ASP A 90 10.43 -10.48 1.08
C ASP A 90 9.39 -10.26 2.19
N THR A 91 9.26 -9.02 2.68
CA THR A 91 8.29 -8.65 3.70
C THR A 91 7.52 -7.40 3.31
N TYR A 92 6.36 -7.19 3.94
CA TYR A 92 5.57 -5.97 3.75
C TYR A 92 4.72 -5.68 4.99
N LYS A 93 4.48 -4.40 5.23
CA LYS A 93 3.43 -3.88 6.12
C LYS A 93 2.47 -3.06 5.28
N ILE A 94 1.17 -3.19 5.55
CA ILE A 94 0.11 -2.54 4.78
C ILE A 94 -0.79 -1.79 5.74
N TYR A 95 -0.96 -0.48 5.52
CA TYR A 95 -1.85 0.40 6.26
C TYR A 95 -2.88 0.96 5.29
N ILE A 96 -4.16 0.58 5.45
CA ILE A 96 -5.24 0.91 4.52
C ILE A 96 -6.14 1.99 5.13
N ASP A 97 -6.34 3.07 4.38
CA ASP A 97 -7.44 4.00 4.53
C ASP A 97 -8.54 3.61 3.53
N THR A 98 -9.56 2.94 4.03
CA THR A 98 -10.68 2.45 3.20
C THR A 98 -11.64 3.57 2.77
N GLU A 99 -11.66 4.71 3.46
CA GLU A 99 -12.50 5.85 3.12
C GLU A 99 -12.01 6.54 1.86
N ASN A 100 -10.68 6.74 1.77
CA ASN A 100 -10.03 7.42 0.66
C ASN A 100 -9.45 6.46 -0.39
N ASN A 101 -9.50 5.14 -0.15
CA ASN A 101 -8.84 4.10 -0.96
C ASN A 101 -7.34 4.36 -1.10
N GLU A 102 -6.71 4.82 -0.05
CA GLU A 102 -5.29 5.06 0.04
C GLU A 102 -4.61 4.01 0.91
N VAL A 103 -3.38 3.69 0.57
CA VAL A 103 -2.59 2.68 1.27
C VAL A 103 -1.17 3.17 1.42
N ILE A 104 -0.62 3.07 2.63
CA ILE A 104 0.81 3.17 2.86
C ILE A 104 1.34 1.75 2.98
N VAL A 105 2.39 1.44 2.24
CA VAL A 105 3.10 0.16 2.32
C VAL A 105 4.56 0.40 2.67
N ASP A 106 5.07 -0.42 3.59
CA ASP A 106 6.50 -0.54 3.89
C ASP A 106 6.92 -1.92 3.41
N VAL A 107 7.80 -1.98 2.41
CA VAL A 107 8.18 -3.22 1.74
C VAL A 107 9.67 -3.45 1.82
N THR A 108 10.04 -4.71 2.04
CA THR A 108 11.40 -5.19 1.89
C THR A 108 11.43 -6.18 0.74
N TYR A 109 12.40 -6.06 -0.14
CA TYR A 109 12.62 -6.98 -1.25
C TYR A 109 14.10 -7.33 -1.38
N LYS A 110 14.39 -8.47 -1.97
CA LYS A 110 15.75 -8.96 -2.21
C LYS A 110 16.01 -9.06 -3.69
N ASN A 111 17.24 -8.78 -4.10
CA ASN A 111 17.68 -8.93 -5.48
C ASN A 111 19.10 -9.50 -5.58
N THR A 112 19.53 -9.80 -6.79
CA THR A 112 20.89 -10.14 -7.13
C THR A 112 21.53 -8.99 -7.89
N GLN A 113 22.68 -8.51 -7.43
CA GLN A 113 23.46 -7.45 -8.07
C GLN A 113 24.70 -8.08 -8.75
N ARG A 114 24.77 -7.94 -10.04
CA ARG A 114 25.85 -8.48 -10.90
C ARG A 114 26.91 -7.43 -11.16
N THR A 115 28.17 -7.87 -11.21
CA THR A 115 29.30 -7.03 -11.63
C THR A 115 29.44 -6.95 -13.16
N LYS A 116 28.94 -7.98 -13.85
CA LYS A 116 28.91 -8.06 -15.32
C LYS A 116 27.48 -8.35 -15.78
N ARG A 117 27.07 -7.71 -16.88
CA ARG A 117 25.72 -7.91 -17.43
C ARG A 117 25.48 -9.38 -17.80
N ASN A 118 24.35 -9.93 -17.35
CA ASN A 118 23.93 -11.31 -17.61
C ASN A 118 24.92 -12.39 -17.14
N ASN A 119 25.78 -12.07 -16.18
CA ASN A 119 26.74 -13.01 -15.62
C ASN A 119 26.66 -13.01 -14.10
N ASP A 120 26.47 -14.20 -13.50
CA ASP A 120 26.36 -14.37 -12.04
C ASP A 120 27.72 -14.61 -11.35
N GLU A 121 28.83 -14.62 -12.09
CA GLU A 121 30.17 -14.73 -11.50
C GLU A 121 30.48 -13.52 -10.63
N GLY A 122 30.75 -13.73 -9.35
CA GLY A 122 30.98 -12.66 -8.38
C GLY A 122 29.75 -11.82 -8.04
N ALA A 123 28.54 -12.27 -8.41
CA ALA A 123 27.31 -11.54 -8.11
C ALA A 123 26.98 -11.57 -6.62
N LEU A 124 26.53 -10.42 -6.08
CA LEU A 124 26.01 -10.29 -4.73
C LEU A 124 24.55 -10.74 -4.73
N LYS A 125 24.28 -11.91 -4.13
CA LYS A 125 22.93 -12.48 -4.03
C LYS A 125 22.21 -12.00 -2.77
N ASN A 126 20.86 -12.01 -2.82
CA ASN A 126 19.99 -11.71 -1.69
C ASN A 126 20.24 -10.33 -1.05
N GLN A 127 20.59 -9.33 -1.87
CA GLN A 127 20.77 -7.97 -1.40
C GLN A 127 19.42 -7.40 -0.98
N SER A 128 19.29 -7.04 0.30
CA SER A 128 18.05 -6.51 0.87
C SER A 128 17.91 -5.02 0.55
N ASN A 129 16.71 -4.65 0.16
CA ASN A 129 16.31 -3.27 -0.13
C ASN A 129 14.98 -2.99 0.58
N GLN A 130 14.77 -1.75 1.00
CA GLN A 130 13.52 -1.33 1.65
C GLN A 130 13.05 -0.03 1.03
N GLU A 131 11.74 0.10 0.87
CA GLU A 131 11.09 1.35 0.48
C GLU A 131 9.69 1.44 1.06
N ALA A 132 9.20 2.67 1.25
CA ALA A 132 7.83 2.93 1.63
C ALA A 132 7.13 3.71 0.51
N LEU A 133 5.90 3.29 0.18
CA LEU A 133 5.10 3.88 -0.87
C LEU A 133 3.70 4.24 -0.36
N LYS A 134 3.16 5.34 -0.85
CA LYS A 134 1.74 5.63 -0.84
C LYS A 134 1.14 5.18 -2.18
N LEU A 135 0.13 4.35 -2.11
CA LEU A 135 -0.65 3.86 -3.23
C LEU A 135 -2.05 4.47 -3.16
N THR A 136 -2.56 5.00 -4.26
CA THR A 136 -3.96 5.40 -4.37
C THR A 136 -4.66 4.43 -5.29
N PHE A 137 -5.81 3.90 -4.85
CA PHE A 137 -6.60 2.96 -5.62
C PHE A 137 -7.87 3.63 -6.13
N VAL A 138 -8.30 3.21 -7.33
CA VAL A 138 -9.60 3.57 -7.88
C VAL A 138 -10.42 2.31 -8.11
N LYS A 139 -11.73 2.40 -7.84
CA LYS A 139 -12.65 1.30 -8.11
C LYS A 139 -13.10 1.36 -9.56
N GLN A 140 -12.87 0.28 -10.32
CA GLN A 140 -13.37 0.08 -11.68
C GLN A 140 -14.18 -1.22 -11.75
N GLY A 141 -15.49 -1.10 -11.85
CA GLY A 141 -16.40 -2.24 -11.73
C GLY A 141 -16.29 -2.90 -10.36
N ALA A 142 -15.97 -4.18 -10.34
CA ALA A 142 -15.74 -4.97 -9.11
C ALA A 142 -14.28 -4.93 -8.60
N ASN A 143 -13.37 -4.27 -9.31
CA ASN A 143 -11.95 -4.29 -9.00
C ASN A 143 -11.46 -2.96 -8.46
N PHE A 144 -10.47 -3.02 -7.56
CA PHE A 144 -9.65 -1.88 -7.15
C PHE A 144 -8.32 -1.96 -7.89
N LEU A 145 -8.00 -0.91 -8.65
CA LEU A 145 -6.76 -0.79 -9.43
C LEU A 145 -5.89 0.32 -8.85
N VAL A 146 -4.57 0.11 -8.82
CA VAL A 146 -3.62 1.17 -8.45
C VAL A 146 -3.63 2.25 -9.52
N ASP A 147 -3.90 3.48 -9.12
CA ASP A 147 -3.94 4.66 -10.00
C ASP A 147 -2.74 5.58 -9.82
N LYS A 148 -2.17 5.61 -8.60
CA LYS A 148 -0.99 6.42 -8.30
C LYS A 148 -0.07 5.69 -7.34
N MET A 149 1.23 5.92 -7.51
CA MET A 149 2.29 5.49 -6.61
C MET A 149 3.21 6.67 -6.33
N ALA A 150 3.54 6.88 -5.06
CA ALA A 150 4.50 7.91 -4.66
C ALA A 150 5.38 7.39 -3.51
N PRO A 151 6.69 7.68 -3.52
CA PRO A 151 7.54 7.37 -2.37
C PRO A 151 7.12 8.22 -1.17
N VAL A 152 7.20 7.63 0.03
CA VAL A 152 6.98 8.31 1.29
C VAL A 152 8.11 8.00 2.26
N THR A 153 8.41 8.95 3.15
CA THR A 153 9.34 8.73 4.25
C THR A 153 8.53 8.43 5.50
N LEU A 154 8.76 7.26 6.10
CA LEU A 154 8.19 6.91 7.40
C LEU A 154 9.17 7.38 8.49
N THR A 155 8.79 8.41 9.23
CA THR A 155 9.55 8.88 10.40
C THR A 155 8.88 8.35 11.67
N ASN A 156 9.68 7.85 12.60
CA ASN A 156 9.21 7.46 13.91
C ASN A 156 9.52 8.59 14.90
N GLU A 157 8.65 9.59 14.95
CA GLU A 157 8.82 10.73 15.87
C GLU A 157 8.74 10.36 17.36
N LEU A 158 8.34 9.11 17.67
CA LEU A 158 8.22 8.62 19.04
C LEU A 158 9.50 7.95 19.59
N GLN A 159 10.57 7.88 18.80
CA GLN A 159 11.88 7.40 19.25
C GLN A 159 12.85 8.54 19.62
N GLU A 160 12.36 9.72 19.89
CA GLU A 160 13.11 10.65 20.74
C GLU A 160 13.06 10.10 22.16
N GLU A 161 14.20 9.75 22.65
CA GLU A 161 14.59 9.12 23.91
C GLU A 161 13.52 9.00 25.01
N PRO A 162 13.30 7.81 25.61
CA PRO A 162 12.40 7.67 26.76
C PRO A 162 12.98 8.52 27.91
N ASN A 163 12.46 9.73 28.10
CA ASN A 163 12.70 10.76 29.11
C ASN A 163 13.15 12.12 28.57
N SER A 164 13.18 12.40 27.27
CA SER A 164 13.35 13.77 26.79
C SER A 164 11.99 14.48 26.84
N TYR A 165 11.72 15.19 27.91
CA TYR A 165 10.76 16.27 27.89
C TYR A 165 11.29 17.30 26.89
N ASN A 166 10.52 17.55 25.84
CA ASN A 166 10.76 18.47 24.74
C ASN A 166 11.41 19.77 25.24
N THR A 167 12.71 19.84 25.25
CA THR A 167 13.44 21.10 25.37
C THR A 167 13.44 21.72 23.97
N HIS A 168 12.44 22.52 23.69
CA HIS A 168 12.54 23.52 22.64
C HIS A 168 13.80 24.35 22.94
N VAL A 169 14.88 24.07 22.27
CA VAL A 169 16.00 24.99 22.20
C VAL A 169 15.52 26.16 21.35
N VAL A 170 15.02 27.17 22.03
CA VAL A 170 14.88 28.50 21.44
C VAL A 170 16.31 28.98 21.20
N THR A 171 16.78 28.86 19.98
CA THR A 171 18.00 29.52 19.52
C THR A 171 17.70 31.00 19.50
N THR A 172 17.94 31.68 20.61
CA THR A 172 18.00 33.13 20.67
C THR A 172 19.25 33.56 19.91
N GLU A 173 19.05 34.08 18.69
CA GLU A 173 20.05 34.92 18.03
C GLU A 173 20.17 36.23 18.79
N GLU A 174 21.03 36.24 19.84
CA GLU A 174 21.44 37.49 20.47
C GLU A 174 22.77 37.29 21.16
N SER A 175 23.86 37.50 20.45
CA SER A 175 25.12 38.03 20.95
C SER A 175 26.20 38.12 19.87
N ALA A 176 26.01 39.00 18.93
CA ALA A 176 27.08 39.48 18.06
C ALA A 176 27.04 41.00 17.96
N LYS A 177 27.18 41.67 19.09
CA LYS A 177 27.56 43.09 19.13
C LYS A 177 28.03 43.37 20.55
N GLU A 178 29.32 43.14 20.84
CA GLU A 178 30.10 43.95 21.76
C GLU A 178 31.50 43.37 21.90
N SER A 179 32.41 43.87 21.10
CA SER A 179 33.80 44.12 21.46
C SER A 179 34.58 44.72 20.31
N ALA A 180 34.21 45.93 19.96
CA ALA A 180 35.11 46.84 19.23
C ALA A 180 35.12 48.15 20.02
N ASN A 181 35.88 48.21 21.06
CA ASN A 181 36.50 49.46 21.50
C ASN A 181 37.29 49.27 22.83
N SER A 182 38.55 49.35 22.76
CA SER A 182 39.56 49.73 23.76
C SER A 182 40.86 48.95 23.46
N GLY A 183 41.94 49.51 23.22
CA GLY A 183 42.43 50.81 23.45
C GLY A 183 43.87 50.95 23.01
N GLU A 184 44.15 52.11 22.58
CA GLU A 184 45.44 52.72 22.47
C GLU A 184 46.21 52.71 23.80
N LYS A 185 47.43 52.17 23.79
CA LYS A 185 48.63 52.81 24.27
C LYS A 185 49.84 51.87 24.11
#